data_999a1be1bf77138c4fdc0ac0c607b0de
#
_entry.id   999a1be1bf77138c4fdc0ac0c607b0de
#
_cell.length_a   1.000
_cell.length_b   1.000
_cell.length_c   1.000
_cell.angle_alpha   90.00
_cell.angle_beta   90.00
_cell.angle_gamma   90.00
#
_symmetry.space_group_name_H-M   'P 1'
#
loop_
_entity.id
_entity.type
_entity.pdbx_description
1 polymer ?
#
loop_
_entity_poly.entity_id
_entity_poly.type
_entity_poly.pdbx_seq_one_letter_code
_entity_poly.pdbx_strand_id
1 'polypeptide(L)'
;MTGGPISRSTPLRLTARLIAVFSISTLLSFGAAFVIVTRSADANLRAQVLEDFDSYKLVRNQAALIERLLADIATAPPETLIIDYRTDSGSRLSNVPGLPALSGLSIVPASRIPLDQSALADSYLIVAGRVGQGSLTMARNREYVTSLWETFTVILLVNLLPTLIVATGIGVWAARRARNRVEAIRNALRSLTKGQLDTRVPALPGAPDDLSDIGAAVNRMAEAQAASVSSLRQVSADIAHDLRTPIQRVSVLLERLAATDALTPAQAEIVDTAQSETAQIVRTFQSLLQIAQIEGAGPRSGFADLELRPLIAGLVDVYEPSAEESGHQLVLAPGKGPAKVHGERNLLGQVAANLIENVLRHTPAGSTITVAVTDHPDGARLTIRDDGPGVPEAERGNVLRRHYRLESSRTSEGSGLGLSLVAAICDLHGATLSLGDNAPGLVVEVAFPPA
;
A
#
# COMPACT_ATOMS: atom_id res chain seq x y z
N MET A 1 9.24 -5.57 6.31
CA MET A 1 8.73 -4.18 6.46
C MET A 1 9.67 -3.22 5.73
N THR A 2 9.50 -3.05 4.43
CA THR A 2 10.27 -2.07 3.65
C THR A 2 9.36 -0.89 3.35
N GLY A 3 9.44 0.13 4.21
CA GLY A 3 8.78 1.40 3.99
C GLY A 3 9.34 2.08 2.75
N GLY A 4 8.65 1.98 1.62
CA GLY A 4 8.97 2.77 0.45
C GLY A 4 8.95 4.27 0.81
N PRO A 5 9.79 5.11 0.18
CA PRO A 5 9.97 6.49 0.55
C PRO A 5 8.63 7.23 0.50
N ILE A 6 8.28 7.87 1.60
CA ILE A 6 7.05 8.68 1.81
C ILE A 6 6.87 9.70 0.67
N SER A 7 7.97 10.12 0.03
CA SER A 7 8.01 11.08 -1.07
C SER A 7 7.25 10.66 -2.36
N ARG A 8 6.85 9.41 -2.51
CA ARG A 8 6.11 8.91 -3.69
C ARG A 8 4.57 8.99 -3.56
N SER A 9 4.04 9.38 -2.39
CA SER A 9 2.58 9.48 -2.22
C SER A 9 2.03 10.73 -2.94
N THR A 10 1.03 10.56 -3.79
CA THR A 10 0.36 11.64 -4.52
C THR A 10 -0.17 12.75 -3.60
N PRO A 11 -0.81 12.44 -2.44
CA PRO A 11 -1.25 13.48 -1.50
C PRO A 11 -0.11 14.34 -0.96
N LEU A 12 1.04 13.73 -0.65
CA LEU A 12 2.18 14.48 -0.11
C LEU A 12 2.79 15.43 -1.14
N ARG A 13 2.85 15.01 -2.41
CA ARG A 13 3.32 15.88 -3.52
C ARG A 13 2.37 17.05 -3.76
N LEU A 14 1.07 16.82 -3.68
CA LEU A 14 0.07 17.87 -3.83
C LEU A 14 0.19 18.88 -2.69
N THR A 15 0.26 18.42 -1.43
CA THR A 15 0.47 19.29 -0.27
C THR A 15 1.75 20.10 -0.37
N ALA A 16 2.87 19.47 -0.77
CA ALA A 16 4.15 20.16 -0.95
C ALA A 16 4.06 21.25 -2.04
N ARG A 17 3.38 20.99 -3.16
CA ARG A 17 3.15 21.99 -4.21
C ARG A 17 2.29 23.15 -3.73
N LEU A 18 1.21 22.88 -3.00
CA LEU A 18 0.34 23.91 -2.43
C LEU A 18 1.09 24.80 -1.43
N ILE A 19 1.89 24.19 -0.55
CA ILE A 19 2.75 24.92 0.39
C ILE A 19 3.76 25.80 -0.37
N ALA A 20 4.40 25.28 -1.40
CA ALA A 20 5.35 26.04 -2.21
C ALA A 20 4.67 27.24 -2.91
N VAL A 21 3.52 27.05 -3.54
CA VAL A 21 2.74 28.12 -4.18
C VAL A 21 2.32 29.18 -3.16
N PHE A 22 1.80 28.76 -2.01
CA PHE A 22 1.42 29.67 -0.93
C PHE A 22 2.62 30.48 -0.41
N SER A 23 3.76 29.80 -0.15
CA SER A 23 4.97 30.49 0.33
C SER A 23 5.49 31.51 -0.68
N ILE A 24 5.54 31.14 -1.97
CA ILE A 24 5.96 32.07 -3.04
C ILE A 24 4.99 33.26 -3.13
N SER A 25 3.69 33.01 -3.11
CA SER A 25 2.68 34.07 -3.17
C SER A 25 2.80 35.02 -1.97
N THR A 26 3.00 34.48 -0.76
CA THR A 26 3.21 35.27 0.46
C THR A 26 4.46 36.12 0.36
N LEU A 27 5.60 35.54 -0.07
CA LEU A 27 6.85 36.27 -0.23
C LEU A 27 6.73 37.40 -1.27
N LEU A 28 6.06 37.14 -2.38
CA LEU A 28 5.82 38.17 -3.42
C LEU A 28 4.93 39.30 -2.89
N SER A 29 3.85 38.98 -2.18
CA SER A 29 2.95 39.98 -1.61
C SER A 29 3.64 40.84 -0.56
N PHE A 30 4.42 40.22 0.35
CA PHE A 30 5.22 40.94 1.35
C PHE A 30 6.29 41.79 0.70
N GLY A 31 7.01 41.26 -0.30
CA GLY A 31 7.99 42.03 -1.05
C GLY A 31 7.40 43.25 -1.76
N ALA A 32 6.24 43.09 -2.38
CA ALA A 32 5.52 44.21 -3.00
C ALA A 32 5.09 45.26 -1.97
N ALA A 33 4.49 44.81 -0.85
CA ALA A 33 4.09 45.68 0.26
C ALA A 33 5.28 46.44 0.84
N PHE A 34 6.41 45.76 1.07
CA PHE A 34 7.64 46.39 1.55
C PHE A 34 8.13 47.49 0.60
N VAL A 35 8.18 47.22 -0.71
CA VAL A 35 8.62 48.21 -1.71
C VAL A 35 7.65 49.43 -1.74
N ILE A 36 6.35 49.18 -1.65
CA ILE A 36 5.36 50.26 -1.65
C ILE A 36 5.49 51.13 -0.39
N VAL A 37 5.57 50.50 0.77
CA VAL A 37 5.65 51.21 2.06
C VAL A 37 6.95 52.00 2.19
N THR A 38 8.10 51.40 1.82
CA THR A 38 9.40 52.07 1.87
C THR A 38 9.49 53.24 0.90
N ARG A 39 8.95 53.10 -0.35
CA ARG A 39 8.87 54.22 -1.30
C ARG A 39 7.96 55.33 -0.81
N SER A 40 6.82 54.99 -0.24
CA SER A 40 5.90 55.97 0.32
C SER A 40 6.51 56.72 1.53
N ALA A 41 7.17 55.97 2.44
CA ALA A 41 7.84 56.56 3.59
C ALA A 41 8.99 57.50 3.13
N ASP A 42 9.79 57.11 2.16
CA ASP A 42 10.87 57.96 1.61
C ASP A 42 10.31 59.19 0.90
N ALA A 43 9.23 59.08 0.14
CA ALA A 43 8.56 60.19 -0.53
C ALA A 43 7.98 61.19 0.47
N ASN A 44 7.33 60.69 1.54
CA ASN A 44 6.77 61.54 2.61
C ASN A 44 7.89 62.28 3.34
N LEU A 45 9.00 61.57 3.66
CA LEU A 45 10.15 62.21 4.33
C LEU A 45 10.76 63.31 3.45
N ARG A 46 10.91 63.06 2.12
CA ARG A 46 11.39 64.10 1.17
C ARG A 46 10.46 65.28 1.11
N ALA A 47 9.16 65.07 1.04
CA ALA A 47 8.18 66.15 0.98
C ALA A 47 8.26 67.02 2.25
N GLN A 48 8.33 66.35 3.43
CA GLN A 48 8.42 67.03 4.71
C GLN A 48 9.70 67.87 4.85
N VAL A 49 10.87 67.32 4.48
CA VAL A 49 12.15 68.02 4.54
C VAL A 49 12.17 69.22 3.60
N LEU A 50 11.59 69.10 2.42
CA LEU A 50 11.48 70.21 1.47
C LEU A 50 10.53 71.30 1.94
N GLU A 51 9.38 70.92 2.51
CA GLU A 51 8.40 71.86 3.11
C GLU A 51 9.02 72.66 4.25
N ASP A 52 9.70 71.94 5.18
CA ASP A 52 10.42 72.55 6.27
C ASP A 52 11.50 73.55 5.74
N PHE A 53 12.28 73.11 4.77
CA PHE A 53 13.32 73.99 4.16
C PHE A 53 12.72 75.21 3.48
N ASP A 54 11.65 75.04 2.69
CA ASP A 54 10.99 76.13 1.99
C ASP A 54 10.36 77.13 2.96
N SER A 55 9.88 76.65 4.15
CA SER A 55 9.33 77.54 5.19
C SER A 55 10.36 78.60 5.68
N TYR A 56 11.64 78.28 5.65
CA TYR A 56 12.69 79.24 6.01
C TYR A 56 12.91 80.25 4.87
N LYS A 57 12.73 79.90 3.60
CA LYS A 57 12.82 80.83 2.44
C LYS A 57 11.75 81.92 2.48
N LEU A 58 10.59 81.63 3.09
CA LEU A 58 9.49 82.58 3.22
C LEU A 58 9.76 83.70 4.25
N VAL A 59 10.75 83.57 5.11
CA VAL A 59 11.12 84.59 6.14
C VAL A 59 11.94 85.65 5.44
N ARG A 60 11.34 86.82 5.20
CA ARG A 60 11.93 87.98 4.49
C ARG A 60 12.93 88.74 5.33
N ASN A 61 12.80 88.77 6.67
CA ASN A 61 13.65 89.50 7.57
C ASN A 61 14.81 88.63 8.10
N GLN A 62 16.03 89.03 7.84
CA GLN A 62 17.24 88.27 8.26
C GLN A 62 17.30 88.09 9.78
N ALA A 63 16.93 89.07 10.58
CA ALA A 63 16.92 88.98 12.05
C ALA A 63 15.91 87.90 12.48
N ALA A 64 14.67 87.94 11.94
CA ALA A 64 13.64 86.96 12.23
C ALA A 64 14.02 85.52 11.76
N LEU A 65 14.78 85.39 10.65
CA LEU A 65 15.30 84.15 10.23
C LEU A 65 16.34 83.57 11.22
N ILE A 66 17.25 84.37 11.72
CA ILE A 66 18.25 84.00 12.72
C ILE A 66 17.61 83.58 13.99
N GLU A 67 16.63 84.34 14.47
CA GLU A 67 15.86 84.05 15.70
C GLU A 67 15.14 82.74 15.63
N ARG A 68 14.47 82.47 14.50
CA ARG A 68 13.77 81.19 14.24
C ARG A 68 14.77 80.02 14.15
N LEU A 69 15.88 80.19 13.44
CA LEU A 69 16.93 79.16 13.36
C LEU A 69 17.51 78.85 14.72
N LEU A 70 17.78 79.86 15.60
CA LEU A 70 18.28 79.60 16.92
C LEU A 70 17.30 78.83 17.79
N ALA A 71 16.00 79.19 17.69
CA ALA A 71 14.96 78.48 18.42
C ALA A 71 14.84 77.02 18.00
N ASP A 72 14.88 76.75 16.68
CA ASP A 72 14.80 75.41 16.12
C ASP A 72 16.07 74.61 16.43
N ILE A 73 17.26 75.20 16.35
CA ILE A 73 18.54 74.59 16.74
C ILE A 73 18.57 74.25 18.25
N ALA A 74 17.98 75.06 19.09
CA ALA A 74 17.95 74.82 20.54
C ALA A 74 16.98 73.68 20.92
N THR A 75 15.93 73.44 20.14
CA THR A 75 14.89 72.48 20.44
C THR A 75 15.03 71.17 19.68
N ALA A 76 15.69 71.17 18.50
CA ALA A 76 15.83 69.99 17.68
C ALA A 76 17.04 69.11 18.12
N PRO A 77 16.80 67.84 18.54
CA PRO A 77 17.92 66.92 18.81
C PRO A 77 18.74 66.70 17.53
N PRO A 78 20.08 66.76 17.56
CA PRO A 78 20.94 66.54 16.38
C PRO A 78 20.73 65.19 15.75
N GLU A 79 20.29 64.18 16.48
CA GLU A 79 19.99 62.82 16.02
C GLU A 79 18.80 62.80 15.07
N THR A 80 17.83 63.67 15.20
CA THR A 80 16.61 63.70 14.38
C THR A 80 16.63 64.78 13.31
N LEU A 81 17.11 65.96 13.63
CA LEU A 81 17.15 67.09 12.72
C LEU A 81 18.46 67.88 12.91
N ILE A 82 19.26 67.98 11.85
CA ILE A 82 20.46 68.78 11.78
C ILE A 82 20.10 70.07 11.04
N ILE A 83 20.49 71.22 11.61
CA ILE A 83 20.34 72.53 11.00
C ILE A 83 21.73 73.18 11.01
N ASP A 84 22.24 73.56 9.84
CA ASP A 84 23.50 74.28 9.68
C ASP A 84 23.25 75.47 8.75
N TYR A 85 23.36 76.67 9.30
CA TYR A 85 23.20 77.89 8.57
C TYR A 85 24.53 78.65 8.55
N ARG A 86 25.00 79.01 7.37
CA ARG A 86 26.22 79.81 7.14
C ARG A 86 25.86 81.10 6.46
N THR A 87 26.18 82.22 7.08
CA THR A 87 26.03 83.55 6.50
C THR A 87 27.12 83.85 5.47
N ASP A 88 26.83 84.71 4.51
CA ASP A 88 27.86 85.18 3.56
C ASP A 88 28.97 85.98 4.24
N SER A 89 28.76 86.51 5.49
CA SER A 89 29.73 87.14 6.33
C SER A 89 30.67 86.18 7.09
N GLY A 90 30.48 84.85 6.98
CA GLY A 90 31.30 83.84 7.60
C GLY A 90 30.80 83.34 8.97
N SER A 91 29.73 83.93 9.53
CA SER A 91 29.12 83.42 10.79
C SER A 91 28.40 82.10 10.54
N ARG A 92 28.45 81.15 11.52
CA ARG A 92 27.81 79.79 11.43
C ARG A 92 26.92 79.59 12.64
N LEU A 93 25.68 79.14 12.35
CA LEU A 93 24.75 78.66 13.35
C LEU A 93 24.45 77.20 13.05
N SER A 94 24.73 76.28 13.96
CA SER A 94 24.57 74.86 13.74
C SER A 94 24.40 74.12 15.05
N ASN A 95 23.55 73.10 15.10
CA ASN A 95 23.49 72.13 16.21
C ASN A 95 24.53 71.00 16.04
N VAL A 96 25.22 70.96 14.88
CA VAL A 96 26.31 69.94 14.62
C VAL A 96 27.54 70.69 14.09
N PRO A 97 28.57 70.85 14.90
CA PRO A 97 29.81 71.50 14.47
C PRO A 97 30.53 70.62 13.45
N GLY A 98 31.12 71.25 12.42
CA GLY A 98 31.96 70.54 11.48
C GLY A 98 31.23 69.86 10.31
N LEU A 99 29.94 70.09 10.09
CA LEU A 99 29.19 69.55 8.95
C LEU A 99 29.83 70.01 7.62
N PRO A 100 30.14 69.10 6.68
CA PRO A 100 30.72 69.49 5.40
C PRO A 100 29.74 70.31 4.58
N ALA A 101 30.24 71.14 3.66
CA ALA A 101 29.38 71.86 2.72
C ALA A 101 28.76 70.88 1.73
N LEU A 102 27.45 70.78 1.77
CA LEU A 102 26.62 69.93 0.90
C LEU A 102 25.73 70.81 0.07
N SER A 103 25.33 70.36 -1.11
CA SER A 103 24.43 71.07 -2.00
C SER A 103 23.35 70.19 -2.55
N GLY A 104 22.16 70.74 -2.69
CA GLY A 104 20.98 70.07 -3.26
C GLY A 104 20.35 69.03 -2.31
N LEU A 105 19.50 68.16 -2.86
CA LEU A 105 18.82 67.08 -2.17
C LEU A 105 19.63 65.79 -2.32
N SER A 106 20.12 65.19 -1.23
CA SER A 106 20.92 63.98 -1.26
C SER A 106 20.76 63.16 0.00
N ILE A 107 21.04 61.84 -0.12
CA ILE A 107 21.13 60.92 1.00
C ILE A 107 22.59 60.72 1.34
N VAL A 108 22.92 60.95 2.61
CA VAL A 108 24.28 60.86 3.12
C VAL A 108 24.33 59.84 4.27
N PRO A 109 25.28 58.89 4.24
CA PRO A 109 25.48 57.96 5.34
C PRO A 109 25.93 58.69 6.60
N ALA A 110 25.49 58.25 7.76
CA ALA A 110 25.79 58.85 9.05
C ALA A 110 27.30 58.97 9.31
N SER A 111 28.09 58.07 8.78
CA SER A 111 29.57 58.10 8.90
C SER A 111 30.26 59.35 8.33
N ARG A 112 29.55 60.16 7.52
CA ARG A 112 30.03 61.45 7.00
C ARG A 112 29.59 62.64 7.81
N ILE A 113 28.82 62.44 8.85
CA ILE A 113 28.31 63.50 9.74
C ILE A 113 29.11 63.44 11.04
N PRO A 114 29.67 64.54 11.51
CA PRO A 114 30.50 64.56 12.72
C PRO A 114 29.61 64.59 14.00
N LEU A 115 28.88 63.50 14.24
CA LEU A 115 28.12 63.20 15.43
C LEU A 115 28.77 62.03 16.18
N ASP A 116 28.45 61.91 17.48
CA ASP A 116 28.90 60.79 18.28
C ASP A 116 28.30 59.49 17.74
N GLN A 117 29.12 58.48 17.48
CA GLN A 117 28.70 57.27 16.78
C GLN A 117 27.67 56.43 17.53
N SER A 118 27.44 56.68 18.80
CA SER A 118 26.46 55.94 19.62
C SER A 118 24.98 56.31 19.38
N ALA A 119 24.72 57.42 18.68
CA ALA A 119 23.40 57.99 18.49
C ALA A 119 22.99 58.16 16.99
N LEU A 120 23.71 57.50 16.11
CA LEU A 120 23.57 57.76 14.66
C LEU A 120 22.52 56.84 14.01
N ALA A 121 21.56 57.42 13.32
CA ALA A 121 20.81 56.77 12.28
C ALA A 121 21.71 56.29 11.14
N ASP A 122 21.39 55.24 10.40
CA ASP A 122 22.18 54.71 9.27
C ASP A 122 22.48 55.76 8.19
N SER A 123 21.50 56.65 7.94
CA SER A 123 21.59 57.69 6.92
C SER A 123 20.69 58.86 7.18
N TYR A 124 21.02 60.01 6.59
CA TYR A 124 20.28 61.24 6.65
C TYR A 124 19.86 61.69 5.26
N LEU A 125 18.64 62.22 5.14
CA LEU A 125 18.20 62.93 3.96
C LEU A 125 18.55 64.43 4.16
N ILE A 126 19.36 64.92 3.26
CA ILE A 126 19.88 66.30 3.35
C ILE A 126 19.26 67.13 2.22
N VAL A 127 18.83 68.35 2.57
CA VAL A 127 18.53 69.43 1.65
C VAL A 127 19.44 70.63 1.96
N ALA A 128 20.09 71.20 0.95
CA ALA A 128 20.94 72.35 1.12
C ALA A 128 20.73 73.36 -0.01
N GLY A 129 20.62 74.62 0.32
CA GLY A 129 20.41 75.72 -0.62
C GLY A 129 20.54 77.11 0.02
N ARG A 130 20.39 78.14 -0.79
CA ARG A 130 20.41 79.54 -0.33
C ARG A 130 19.12 79.93 0.37
N VAL A 131 19.23 80.53 1.53
CA VAL A 131 18.14 81.08 2.30
C VAL A 131 18.59 82.44 2.87
N GLY A 132 17.90 83.52 2.59
CA GLY A 132 18.28 84.87 2.98
C GLY A 132 19.68 85.26 2.49
N GLN A 133 20.55 85.77 3.40
CA GLN A 133 21.94 86.14 3.13
C GLN A 133 22.93 85.04 3.54
N GLY A 134 22.57 83.77 3.21
CA GLY A 134 23.45 82.62 3.56
C GLY A 134 22.99 81.32 2.90
N SER A 135 23.63 80.24 3.34
CA SER A 135 23.28 78.86 2.93
C SER A 135 22.75 78.06 4.14
N LEU A 136 21.58 77.44 3.98
CA LEU A 136 20.98 76.56 4.95
C LEU A 136 21.14 75.13 4.50
N THR A 137 21.62 74.25 5.37
CA THR A 137 21.65 72.80 5.21
C THR A 137 20.78 72.19 6.32
N MET A 138 19.76 71.43 5.92
CA MET A 138 18.94 70.65 6.85
C MET A 138 19.11 69.16 6.54
N ALA A 139 19.30 68.39 7.60
CA ALA A 139 19.40 66.92 7.46
C ALA A 139 18.46 66.27 8.46
N ARG A 140 17.65 65.35 7.97
CA ARG A 140 16.71 64.58 8.78
C ARG A 140 17.07 63.10 8.73
N ASN A 141 17.01 62.42 9.88
CA ASN A 141 17.35 61.02 9.93
C ASN A 141 16.35 60.16 9.15
N ARG A 142 16.82 59.01 8.66
CA ARG A 142 16.04 58.04 7.91
C ARG A 142 15.81 56.74 8.69
N GLU A 143 16.05 56.77 10.01
CA GLU A 143 15.93 55.60 10.89
C GLU A 143 14.59 54.89 10.76
N TYR A 144 13.49 55.66 10.67
CA TYR A 144 12.16 55.09 10.42
C TYR A 144 12.08 54.32 9.12
N VAL A 145 12.74 54.77 8.04
CA VAL A 145 12.74 54.07 6.75
C VAL A 145 13.62 52.79 6.79
N THR A 146 14.74 52.87 7.51
CA THR A 146 15.68 51.72 7.64
C THR A 146 15.14 50.65 8.58
N SER A 147 14.45 51.02 9.67
CA SER A 147 13.83 50.10 10.63
C SER A 147 12.62 49.33 10.06
N LEU A 148 12.05 49.81 8.95
CA LEU A 148 10.99 49.07 8.26
C LEU A 148 11.44 47.67 7.84
N TRP A 149 12.70 47.49 7.47
CA TRP A 149 13.21 46.15 7.10
C TRP A 149 13.12 45.15 8.23
N GLU A 150 13.52 45.54 9.44
CA GLU A 150 13.46 44.68 10.62
C GLU A 150 12.01 44.36 10.97
N THR A 151 11.13 45.39 11.00
CA THR A 151 9.72 45.22 11.26
C THR A 151 9.05 44.25 10.26
N PHE A 152 9.28 44.46 8.95
CA PHE A 152 8.72 43.61 7.93
C PHE A 152 9.27 42.19 8.02
N THR A 153 10.54 41.99 8.33
CA THR A 153 11.16 40.67 8.52
C THR A 153 10.52 39.92 9.69
N VAL A 154 10.34 40.57 10.82
CA VAL A 154 9.68 39.98 11.99
C VAL A 154 8.25 39.59 11.66
N ILE A 155 7.46 40.52 11.06
CA ILE A 155 6.08 40.23 10.67
C ILE A 155 6.00 39.03 9.69
N LEU A 156 6.90 38.98 8.71
CA LEU A 156 6.99 37.87 7.75
C LEU A 156 7.25 36.53 8.46
N LEU A 157 8.24 36.49 9.34
CA LEU A 157 8.59 35.27 10.07
C LEU A 157 7.49 34.80 11.00
N VAL A 158 6.87 35.72 11.76
CA VAL A 158 5.78 35.42 12.70
C VAL A 158 4.56 34.87 11.96
N ASN A 159 4.28 35.31 10.75
CA ASN A 159 3.14 34.81 9.96
C ASN A 159 3.48 33.54 9.16
N LEU A 160 4.66 33.49 8.53
CA LEU A 160 5.01 32.41 7.61
C LEU A 160 5.38 31.12 8.34
N LEU A 161 6.16 31.19 9.42
CA LEU A 161 6.63 29.98 10.11
C LEU A 161 5.53 29.14 10.74
N PRO A 162 4.59 29.70 11.56
CA PRO A 162 3.49 28.92 12.10
C PRO A 162 2.59 28.33 11.01
N THR A 163 2.31 29.12 9.97
CA THR A 163 1.49 28.67 8.85
C THR A 163 2.13 27.47 8.15
N LEU A 164 3.43 27.51 7.91
CA LEU A 164 4.18 26.42 7.29
C LEU A 164 4.20 25.15 8.16
N ILE A 165 4.38 25.31 9.48
CA ILE A 165 4.36 24.20 10.44
C ILE A 165 2.99 23.52 10.44
N VAL A 166 1.91 24.32 10.57
CA VAL A 166 0.53 23.79 10.60
C VAL A 166 0.17 23.12 9.27
N ALA A 167 0.46 23.76 8.14
CA ALA A 167 0.17 23.21 6.82
C ALA A 167 0.92 21.89 6.58
N THR A 168 2.19 21.83 6.98
CA THR A 168 3.01 20.60 6.89
C THR A 168 2.44 19.50 7.79
N GLY A 169 2.09 19.84 9.04
CA GLY A 169 1.49 18.89 9.99
C GLY A 169 0.18 18.29 9.47
N ILE A 170 -0.74 19.13 8.98
CA ILE A 170 -2.01 18.68 8.39
C ILE A 170 -1.75 17.82 7.15
N GLY A 171 -0.83 18.24 6.27
CA GLY A 171 -0.49 17.51 5.05
C GLY A 171 0.10 16.12 5.31
N VAL A 172 1.00 16.01 6.29
CA VAL A 172 1.58 14.73 6.70
C VAL A 172 0.52 13.83 7.34
N TRP A 173 -0.33 14.39 8.19
CA TRP A 173 -1.44 13.64 8.81
C TRP A 173 -2.42 13.09 7.75
N ALA A 174 -2.87 13.94 6.82
CA ALA A 174 -3.77 13.53 5.74
C ALA A 174 -3.14 12.47 4.83
N ALA A 175 -1.86 12.64 4.48
CA ALA A 175 -1.14 11.67 3.65
C ALA A 175 -0.98 10.29 4.33
N ARG A 176 -0.70 10.27 5.65
CA ARG A 176 -0.63 9.02 6.42
C ARG A 176 -1.99 8.34 6.49
N ARG A 177 -3.05 9.12 6.76
CA ARG A 177 -4.42 8.60 6.81
C ARG A 177 -4.86 7.99 5.47
N ALA A 178 -4.63 8.66 4.36
CA ALA A 178 -4.94 8.16 3.02
C ALA A 178 -4.16 6.87 2.69
N ARG A 179 -2.87 6.84 3.04
CA ARG A 179 -2.03 5.65 2.84
C ARG A 179 -2.54 4.43 3.60
N ASN A 180 -2.90 4.59 4.88
CA ASN A 180 -3.41 3.47 5.68
C ASN A 180 -4.71 2.91 5.09
N ARG A 181 -5.60 3.78 4.56
CA ARG A 181 -6.83 3.35 3.90
C ARG A 181 -6.56 2.56 2.61
N VAL A 182 -5.68 3.07 1.75
CA VAL A 182 -5.28 2.37 0.52
C VAL A 182 -4.64 1.01 0.84
N GLU A 183 -3.83 0.94 1.88
CA GLU A 183 -3.19 -0.30 2.31
C GLU A 183 -4.20 -1.32 2.85
N ALA A 184 -5.20 -0.87 3.60
CA ALA A 184 -6.31 -1.71 4.07
C ALA A 184 -7.12 -2.29 2.89
N ILE A 185 -7.49 -1.47 1.90
CA ILE A 185 -8.18 -1.91 0.68
C ILE A 185 -7.32 -2.93 -0.09
N ARG A 186 -6.03 -2.64 -0.27
CA ARG A 186 -5.10 -3.52 -0.97
C ARG A 186 -4.95 -4.88 -0.27
N ASN A 187 -4.88 -4.89 1.06
CA ASN A 187 -4.77 -6.12 1.83
C ASN A 187 -6.07 -6.94 1.74
N ALA A 188 -7.24 -6.29 1.84
CA ALA A 188 -8.52 -6.97 1.64
C ALA A 188 -8.63 -7.59 0.24
N LEU A 189 -8.27 -6.86 -0.81
CA LEU A 189 -8.26 -7.39 -2.19
C LEU A 189 -7.32 -8.59 -2.34
N ARG A 190 -6.11 -8.54 -1.74
CA ARG A 190 -5.17 -9.68 -1.76
C ARG A 190 -5.71 -10.91 -1.02
N SER A 191 -6.41 -10.71 0.08
CA SER A 191 -7.04 -11.81 0.80
C SER A 191 -8.20 -12.42 -0.01
N LEU A 192 -9.02 -11.58 -0.65
CA LEU A 192 -10.09 -12.02 -1.54
C LEU A 192 -9.56 -12.82 -2.74
N THR A 193 -8.44 -12.41 -3.35
CA THR A 193 -7.81 -13.18 -4.45
C THR A 193 -7.22 -14.50 -3.98
N LYS A 194 -6.97 -14.68 -2.70
CA LYS A 194 -6.55 -15.97 -2.10
C LYS A 194 -7.73 -16.83 -1.65
N GLY A 195 -8.97 -16.47 -2.00
CA GLY A 195 -10.16 -17.22 -1.64
C GLY A 195 -10.72 -16.93 -0.23
N GLN A 196 -10.15 -15.96 0.52
CA GLN A 196 -10.63 -15.57 1.85
C GLN A 196 -11.82 -14.62 1.72
N LEU A 197 -12.99 -15.17 1.35
CA LEU A 197 -14.19 -14.39 1.01
C LEU A 197 -14.82 -13.65 2.21
N ASP A 198 -14.45 -14.00 3.44
CA ASP A 198 -14.94 -13.33 4.66
C ASP A 198 -14.15 -12.04 4.98
N THR A 199 -13.07 -11.78 4.25
CA THR A 199 -12.27 -10.57 4.46
C THR A 199 -13.07 -9.33 4.06
N ARG A 200 -13.06 -8.32 4.93
CA ARG A 200 -13.70 -7.03 4.68
C ARG A 200 -12.70 -5.89 4.86
N VAL A 201 -12.88 -4.84 4.09
CA VAL A 201 -12.20 -3.57 4.34
C VAL A 201 -12.80 -2.98 5.62
N PRO A 202 -11.99 -2.73 6.66
CA PRO A 202 -12.51 -2.20 7.93
C PRO A 202 -13.05 -0.78 7.73
N ALA A 203 -14.15 -0.48 8.44
CA ALA A 203 -14.66 0.89 8.53
C ALA A 203 -13.66 1.73 9.33
N LEU A 204 -13.02 2.68 8.68
CA LEU A 204 -12.08 3.59 9.34
C LEU A 204 -12.83 4.82 9.86
N PRO A 205 -12.52 5.30 11.09
CA PRO A 205 -13.20 6.45 11.68
C PRO A 205 -12.96 7.73 10.88
N GLY A 206 -14.02 8.55 10.74
CA GLY A 206 -14.00 9.86 10.10
C GLY A 206 -15.13 10.04 9.09
N ALA A 207 -15.21 11.25 8.52
CA ALA A 207 -16.20 11.53 7.47
C ALA A 207 -15.99 10.61 6.26
N PRO A 208 -17.08 10.18 5.58
CA PRO A 208 -16.99 9.44 4.35
C PRO A 208 -16.22 10.24 3.29
N ASP A 209 -15.37 9.54 2.55
CA ASP A 209 -14.60 10.08 1.45
C ASP A 209 -14.56 9.04 0.31
N ASP A 210 -14.02 9.42 -0.84
CA ASP A 210 -13.93 8.56 -2.03
C ASP A 210 -13.31 7.18 -1.73
N LEU A 211 -12.34 7.11 -0.79
CA LEU A 211 -11.71 5.86 -0.38
C LEU A 211 -12.65 4.99 0.47
N SER A 212 -13.54 5.60 1.24
CA SER A 212 -14.60 4.89 1.98
C SER A 212 -15.60 4.26 1.02
N ASP A 213 -15.97 4.98 -0.05
CA ASP A 213 -16.88 4.48 -1.08
C ASP A 213 -16.27 3.30 -1.86
N ILE A 214 -14.98 3.39 -2.17
CA ILE A 214 -14.21 2.28 -2.78
C ILE A 214 -14.19 1.08 -1.81
N GLY A 215 -13.91 1.30 -0.53
CA GLY A 215 -13.94 0.24 0.49
C GLY A 215 -15.30 -0.45 0.59
N ALA A 216 -16.38 0.33 0.58
CA ALA A 216 -17.75 -0.20 0.56
C ALA A 216 -18.06 -0.99 -0.73
N ALA A 217 -17.57 -0.52 -1.88
CA ALA A 217 -17.73 -1.23 -3.15
C ALA A 217 -16.98 -2.58 -3.15
N VAL A 218 -15.77 -2.62 -2.60
CA VAL A 218 -15.01 -3.87 -2.41
C VAL A 218 -15.74 -4.83 -1.48
N ASN A 219 -16.33 -4.33 -0.39
CA ASN A 219 -17.11 -5.17 0.51
C ASN A 219 -18.37 -5.74 -0.16
N ARG A 220 -19.10 -4.94 -0.94
CA ARG A 220 -20.25 -5.44 -1.74
C ARG A 220 -19.83 -6.50 -2.76
N MET A 221 -18.68 -6.30 -3.44
CA MET A 221 -18.13 -7.29 -4.35
C MET A 221 -17.79 -8.60 -3.63
N ALA A 222 -17.16 -8.52 -2.46
CA ALA A 222 -16.85 -9.69 -1.63
C ALA A 222 -18.12 -10.45 -1.20
N GLU A 223 -19.18 -9.75 -0.81
CA GLU A 223 -20.47 -10.34 -0.46
C GLU A 223 -21.11 -11.05 -1.65
N ALA A 224 -21.15 -10.40 -2.81
CA ALA A 224 -21.70 -10.99 -4.03
C ALA A 224 -20.92 -12.25 -4.45
N GLN A 225 -19.60 -12.22 -4.34
CA GLN A 225 -18.75 -13.37 -4.66
C GLN A 225 -18.96 -14.52 -3.66
N ALA A 226 -19.04 -14.22 -2.36
CA ALA A 226 -19.32 -15.22 -1.32
C ALA A 226 -20.68 -15.87 -1.53
N ALA A 227 -21.72 -15.07 -1.83
CA ALA A 227 -23.06 -15.56 -2.13
C ALA A 227 -23.08 -16.44 -3.39
N SER A 228 -22.37 -16.06 -4.45
CA SER A 228 -22.27 -16.85 -5.68
C SER A 228 -21.60 -18.21 -5.44
N VAL A 229 -20.50 -18.24 -4.68
CA VAL A 229 -19.80 -19.49 -4.32
C VAL A 229 -20.71 -20.37 -3.45
N SER A 230 -21.41 -19.79 -2.47
CA SER A 230 -22.35 -20.52 -1.63
C SER A 230 -23.51 -21.12 -2.44
N SER A 231 -24.09 -20.34 -3.36
CA SER A 231 -25.15 -20.81 -4.25
C SER A 231 -24.68 -21.95 -5.15
N LEU A 232 -23.46 -21.84 -5.72
CA LEU A 232 -22.89 -22.91 -6.55
C LEU A 232 -22.71 -24.21 -5.74
N ARG A 233 -22.26 -24.12 -4.49
CA ARG A 233 -22.15 -25.28 -3.59
C ARG A 233 -23.49 -25.94 -3.32
N GLN A 234 -24.50 -25.12 -3.02
CA GLN A 234 -25.85 -25.62 -2.74
C GLN A 234 -26.39 -26.33 -3.96
N VAL A 235 -26.37 -25.72 -5.14
CA VAL A 235 -26.80 -26.33 -6.39
C VAL A 235 -26.05 -27.63 -6.68
N SER A 236 -24.75 -27.66 -6.46
CA SER A 236 -23.95 -28.87 -6.65
C SER A 236 -24.37 -29.99 -5.68
N ALA A 237 -24.63 -29.66 -4.41
CA ALA A 237 -25.09 -30.62 -3.43
C ALA A 237 -26.49 -31.17 -3.75
N ASP A 238 -27.40 -30.28 -4.18
CA ASP A 238 -28.78 -30.66 -4.56
C ASP A 238 -28.78 -31.58 -5.79
N ILE A 239 -27.99 -31.22 -6.84
CA ILE A 239 -27.82 -32.09 -8.02
C ILE A 239 -27.25 -33.47 -7.63
N ALA A 240 -26.28 -33.49 -6.68
CA ALA A 240 -25.70 -34.73 -6.20
C ALA A 240 -26.72 -35.65 -5.57
N HIS A 241 -27.61 -35.07 -4.75
CA HIS A 241 -28.66 -35.80 -4.06
C HIS A 241 -29.66 -36.34 -5.09
N ASP A 242 -30.10 -35.50 -6.00
CA ASP A 242 -31.14 -35.82 -6.97
C ASP A 242 -30.71 -36.85 -8.02
N LEU A 243 -29.39 -36.88 -8.37
CA LEU A 243 -28.86 -37.89 -9.29
C LEU A 243 -28.56 -39.22 -8.59
N ARG A 244 -28.19 -39.24 -7.33
CA ARG A 244 -27.90 -40.48 -6.58
C ARG A 244 -29.06 -41.42 -6.57
N THR A 245 -30.30 -40.93 -6.34
CA THR A 245 -31.49 -41.73 -6.22
C THR A 245 -31.85 -42.47 -7.50
N PRO A 246 -31.95 -41.85 -8.70
CA PRO A 246 -32.27 -42.59 -9.94
C PRO A 246 -31.15 -43.55 -10.33
N ILE A 247 -29.88 -43.19 -10.12
CA ILE A 247 -28.75 -44.09 -10.45
C ILE A 247 -28.76 -45.31 -9.54
N GLN A 248 -29.03 -45.17 -8.23
CA GLN A 248 -29.16 -46.31 -7.33
C GLN A 248 -30.32 -47.22 -7.72
N ARG A 249 -31.45 -46.67 -8.19
CA ARG A 249 -32.54 -47.50 -8.71
C ARG A 249 -32.12 -48.32 -9.94
N VAL A 250 -31.33 -47.71 -10.84
CA VAL A 250 -30.79 -48.41 -11.99
C VAL A 250 -29.87 -49.54 -11.55
N SER A 251 -28.94 -49.28 -10.59
CA SER A 251 -28.05 -50.28 -10.04
C SER A 251 -28.81 -51.47 -9.43
N VAL A 252 -29.83 -51.19 -8.62
CA VAL A 252 -30.70 -52.26 -8.02
C VAL A 252 -31.43 -53.06 -9.08
N LEU A 253 -31.90 -52.42 -10.16
CA LEU A 253 -32.60 -53.13 -11.26
C LEU A 253 -31.62 -54.04 -12.02
N LEU A 254 -30.40 -53.56 -12.25
CA LEU A 254 -29.35 -54.36 -12.88
C LEU A 254 -28.90 -55.54 -12.00
N GLU A 255 -28.76 -55.32 -10.67
CA GLU A 255 -28.46 -56.39 -9.71
C GLU A 255 -29.58 -57.45 -9.70
N ARG A 256 -30.84 -57.05 -9.71
CA ARG A 256 -31.96 -58.00 -9.78
C ARG A 256 -31.95 -58.76 -11.11
N LEU A 257 -31.59 -58.10 -12.22
CA LEU A 257 -31.50 -58.76 -13.51
C LEU A 257 -30.34 -59.74 -13.52
N ALA A 258 -29.19 -59.39 -12.98
CA ALA A 258 -28.03 -60.27 -12.86
C ALA A 258 -28.31 -61.53 -12.01
N ALA A 259 -29.15 -61.40 -10.96
CA ALA A 259 -29.56 -62.48 -10.09
C ALA A 259 -30.61 -63.42 -10.72
N THR A 260 -31.01 -63.22 -11.96
CA THR A 260 -32.01 -64.06 -12.65
C THR A 260 -31.31 -65.19 -13.37
N ASP A 261 -31.60 -66.43 -13.01
CA ASP A 261 -31.02 -67.65 -13.62
C ASP A 261 -31.33 -67.88 -15.13
N ALA A 262 -32.13 -66.99 -15.73
CA ALA A 262 -32.60 -67.10 -17.11
C ALA A 262 -31.77 -66.30 -18.14
N LEU A 263 -30.64 -65.69 -17.76
CA LEU A 263 -29.82 -64.89 -18.66
C LEU A 263 -28.93 -65.80 -19.52
N THR A 264 -28.88 -65.53 -20.79
CA THR A 264 -27.85 -66.11 -21.69
C THR A 264 -26.48 -65.50 -21.36
N PRO A 265 -25.36 -66.16 -21.65
CA PRO A 265 -23.99 -65.60 -21.39
C PRO A 265 -23.80 -64.21 -21.97
N ALA A 266 -24.30 -63.94 -23.20
CA ALA A 266 -24.24 -62.61 -23.82
C ALA A 266 -25.10 -61.55 -23.10
N GLN A 267 -26.21 -61.93 -22.52
CA GLN A 267 -27.03 -61.02 -21.72
C GLN A 267 -26.39 -60.72 -20.35
N ALA A 268 -25.77 -61.73 -19.74
CA ALA A 268 -25.03 -61.54 -18.49
C ALA A 268 -23.85 -60.58 -18.66
N GLU A 269 -23.12 -60.64 -19.75
CA GLU A 269 -22.02 -59.72 -20.10
C GLU A 269 -22.54 -58.29 -20.31
N ILE A 270 -23.69 -58.11 -20.94
CA ILE A 270 -24.33 -56.76 -21.10
C ILE A 270 -24.73 -56.20 -19.75
N VAL A 271 -25.30 -57.04 -18.87
CA VAL A 271 -25.71 -56.56 -17.51
C VAL A 271 -24.52 -56.22 -16.68
N ASP A 272 -23.45 -56.99 -16.71
CA ASP A 272 -22.18 -56.71 -15.99
C ASP A 272 -21.57 -55.40 -16.49
N THR A 273 -21.51 -55.23 -17.82
CA THR A 273 -21.08 -53.96 -18.41
C THR A 273 -21.91 -52.78 -17.96
N ALA A 274 -23.25 -52.90 -17.96
CA ALA A 274 -24.14 -51.84 -17.52
C ALA A 274 -24.00 -51.50 -16.01
N GLN A 275 -23.73 -52.52 -15.19
CA GLN A 275 -23.43 -52.34 -13.75
C GLN A 275 -22.12 -51.55 -13.56
N SER A 276 -21.09 -51.94 -14.27
CA SER A 276 -19.77 -51.29 -14.22
C SER A 276 -19.86 -49.84 -14.67
N GLU A 277 -20.53 -49.52 -15.78
CA GLU A 277 -20.76 -48.17 -16.28
C GLU A 277 -21.56 -47.34 -15.30
N THR A 278 -22.63 -47.90 -14.69
CA THR A 278 -23.47 -47.22 -13.69
C THR A 278 -22.62 -46.87 -12.45
N ALA A 279 -21.84 -47.80 -11.97
CA ALA A 279 -20.94 -47.54 -10.83
C ALA A 279 -19.86 -46.47 -11.16
N GLN A 280 -19.36 -46.47 -12.38
CA GLN A 280 -18.39 -45.47 -12.87
C GLN A 280 -19.04 -44.08 -12.92
N ILE A 281 -20.26 -43.93 -13.39
CA ILE A 281 -21.02 -42.66 -13.40
C ILE A 281 -21.15 -42.12 -11.98
N VAL A 282 -21.51 -42.95 -11.00
CA VAL A 282 -21.61 -42.55 -9.58
C VAL A 282 -20.27 -42.03 -9.04
N ARG A 283 -19.22 -42.80 -9.24
CA ARG A 283 -17.86 -42.41 -8.78
C ARG A 283 -17.39 -41.12 -9.42
N THR A 284 -17.57 -40.97 -10.74
CA THR A 284 -17.21 -39.75 -11.49
C THR A 284 -17.93 -38.53 -10.96
N PHE A 285 -19.24 -38.66 -10.76
CA PHE A 285 -20.09 -37.58 -10.28
C PHE A 285 -19.73 -37.15 -8.84
N GLN A 286 -19.52 -38.12 -7.93
CA GLN A 286 -19.10 -37.86 -6.56
C GLN A 286 -17.75 -37.12 -6.52
N SER A 287 -16.78 -37.53 -7.34
CA SER A 287 -15.48 -36.89 -7.42
C SER A 287 -15.57 -35.45 -7.93
N LEU A 288 -16.38 -35.19 -8.97
CA LEU A 288 -16.62 -33.84 -9.50
C LEU A 288 -17.23 -32.91 -8.44
N LEU A 289 -18.25 -33.39 -7.72
CA LEU A 289 -18.87 -32.62 -6.65
C LEU A 289 -17.91 -32.29 -5.53
N GLN A 290 -17.09 -33.27 -5.16
CA GLN A 290 -16.12 -33.08 -4.11
C GLN A 290 -15.04 -32.08 -4.53
N ILE A 291 -14.56 -32.13 -5.77
CA ILE A 291 -13.64 -31.12 -6.31
C ILE A 291 -14.30 -29.72 -6.26
N ALA A 292 -15.55 -29.60 -6.70
CA ALA A 292 -16.28 -28.33 -6.67
C ALA A 292 -16.48 -27.79 -5.22
N GLN A 293 -16.70 -28.67 -4.25
CA GLN A 293 -16.79 -28.32 -2.83
C GLN A 293 -15.44 -27.86 -2.27
N ILE A 294 -14.35 -28.53 -2.63
CA ILE A 294 -12.99 -28.20 -2.22
C ILE A 294 -12.57 -26.85 -2.80
N GLU A 295 -12.74 -26.64 -4.10
CA GLU A 295 -12.38 -25.39 -4.80
C GLU A 295 -13.22 -24.20 -4.33
N GLY A 296 -14.47 -24.47 -3.93
CA GLY A 296 -15.33 -23.48 -3.30
C GLY A 296 -15.08 -23.32 -1.79
N ALA A 297 -14.26 -24.14 -1.15
CA ALA A 297 -14.10 -24.10 0.30
C ALA A 297 -13.52 -22.75 0.76
N GLY A 298 -14.28 -22.05 1.58
CA GLY A 298 -13.83 -20.93 2.40
C GLY A 298 -12.84 -21.38 3.49
N PRO A 299 -12.67 -20.59 4.55
CA PRO A 299 -11.66 -20.87 5.57
C PRO A 299 -11.76 -22.34 6.03
N ARG A 300 -10.61 -22.94 6.21
CA ARG A 300 -10.28 -24.34 6.53
C ARG A 300 -11.07 -24.88 7.75
N SER A 301 -12.40 -24.85 7.67
CA SER A 301 -13.30 -25.40 8.69
C SER A 301 -13.09 -26.91 8.76
N GLY A 302 -12.75 -27.41 9.94
CA GLY A 302 -12.43 -28.84 10.14
C GLY A 302 -10.92 -29.17 10.09
N PHE A 303 -10.06 -28.19 9.83
CA PHE A 303 -8.61 -28.40 9.97
C PHE A 303 -8.20 -28.51 11.41
N ALA A 304 -7.37 -29.49 11.71
CA ALA A 304 -6.77 -29.73 13.01
C ALA A 304 -5.32 -30.21 12.83
N ASP A 305 -4.54 -30.06 13.87
CA ASP A 305 -3.22 -30.68 13.91
C ASP A 305 -3.39 -32.19 14.12
N LEU A 306 -2.81 -32.97 13.23
CA LEU A 306 -2.87 -34.42 13.27
C LEU A 306 -1.53 -35.05 12.89
N GLU A 307 -1.30 -36.26 13.33
CA GLU A 307 -0.18 -37.08 12.90
C GLU A 307 -0.55 -37.88 11.65
N LEU A 308 0.21 -37.65 10.58
CA LEU A 308 -0.07 -38.25 9.26
C LEU A 308 0.19 -39.76 9.27
N ARG A 309 1.24 -40.22 9.95
CA ARG A 309 1.66 -41.64 9.95
C ARG A 309 0.58 -42.59 10.47
N PRO A 310 -0.07 -42.39 11.63
CA PRO A 310 -1.13 -43.30 12.10
C PRO A 310 -2.34 -43.35 11.16
N LEU A 311 -2.66 -42.19 10.51
CA LEU A 311 -3.73 -42.12 9.52
C LEU A 311 -3.42 -43.00 8.30
N ILE A 312 -2.21 -42.87 7.76
CA ILE A 312 -1.77 -43.61 6.57
C ILE A 312 -1.58 -45.11 6.87
N ALA A 313 -1.04 -45.46 8.07
CA ALA A 313 -0.92 -46.86 8.50
C ALA A 313 -2.29 -47.55 8.53
N GLY A 314 -3.29 -46.92 9.15
CA GLY A 314 -4.64 -47.48 9.18
C GLY A 314 -5.26 -47.67 7.77
N LEU A 315 -4.90 -46.80 6.80
CA LEU A 315 -5.34 -46.99 5.41
C LEU A 315 -4.60 -48.13 4.73
N VAL A 316 -3.28 -48.29 4.91
CA VAL A 316 -2.50 -49.39 4.40
C VAL A 316 -3.09 -50.70 4.88
N ASP A 317 -3.38 -50.83 6.19
CA ASP A 317 -4.00 -52.01 6.77
C ASP A 317 -5.37 -52.36 6.13
N VAL A 318 -6.16 -51.35 5.76
CA VAL A 318 -7.48 -51.53 5.07
C VAL A 318 -7.30 -52.02 3.63
N TYR A 319 -6.27 -51.51 2.90
CA TYR A 319 -6.04 -51.83 1.49
C TYR A 319 -5.17 -53.05 1.28
N GLU A 320 -4.44 -53.56 2.29
CA GLU A 320 -3.56 -54.71 2.20
C GLU A 320 -4.27 -55.98 1.64
N PRO A 321 -5.48 -56.38 2.15
CA PRO A 321 -6.17 -57.53 1.61
C PRO A 321 -6.53 -57.40 0.14
N SER A 322 -6.98 -56.19 -0.31
CA SER A 322 -7.33 -55.94 -1.70
C SER A 322 -6.08 -55.91 -2.60
N ALA A 323 -4.94 -55.45 -2.09
CA ALA A 323 -3.68 -55.49 -2.78
C ALA A 323 -3.21 -56.95 -2.99
N GLU A 324 -3.27 -57.79 -1.95
CA GLU A 324 -2.91 -59.23 -2.03
C GLU A 324 -3.83 -59.96 -2.99
N GLU A 325 -5.15 -59.74 -2.95
CA GLU A 325 -6.12 -60.34 -3.84
C GLU A 325 -5.83 -60.00 -5.32
N SER A 326 -5.41 -58.78 -5.60
CA SER A 326 -5.00 -58.32 -6.93
C SER A 326 -3.53 -58.69 -7.30
N GLY A 327 -2.86 -59.40 -6.42
CA GLY A 327 -1.49 -59.88 -6.64
C GLY A 327 -0.40 -58.84 -6.45
N HIS A 328 -0.70 -57.75 -5.69
CA HIS A 328 0.27 -56.71 -5.38
C HIS A 328 0.80 -56.84 -3.93
N GLN A 329 2.00 -56.34 -3.68
CA GLN A 329 2.54 -56.22 -2.35
C GLN A 329 2.47 -54.76 -1.88
N LEU A 330 1.64 -54.45 -0.87
CA LEU A 330 1.53 -53.13 -0.27
C LEU A 330 2.36 -53.08 1.00
N VAL A 331 3.32 -52.13 1.08
CA VAL A 331 4.27 -52.05 2.20
C VAL A 331 4.31 -50.63 2.76
N LEU A 332 4.11 -50.48 4.07
CA LEU A 332 4.39 -49.25 4.76
C LEU A 332 5.85 -49.18 5.18
N ALA A 333 6.61 -48.29 4.60
CA ALA A 333 8.02 -48.11 4.92
C ALA A 333 8.23 -47.60 6.35
N PRO A 334 9.25 -48.06 7.08
CA PRO A 334 9.59 -47.51 8.36
C PRO A 334 9.93 -46.02 8.27
N GLY A 335 9.46 -45.20 9.19
CA GLY A 335 9.73 -43.77 9.22
C GLY A 335 10.09 -43.29 10.62
N LYS A 336 10.83 -42.21 10.67
CA LYS A 336 11.28 -41.59 11.93
C LYS A 336 10.53 -40.26 12.15
N GLY A 337 10.15 -39.97 13.38
CA GLY A 337 9.59 -38.71 13.82
C GLY A 337 8.06 -38.58 13.67
N PRO A 338 7.46 -37.64 14.37
CA PRO A 338 6.05 -37.32 14.28
C PRO A 338 5.82 -36.43 13.04
N ALA A 339 5.32 -37.01 11.96
CA ALA A 339 4.94 -36.27 10.75
C ALA A 339 3.63 -35.51 11.02
N LYS A 340 3.70 -34.33 11.62
CA LYS A 340 2.54 -33.49 11.93
C LYS A 340 2.13 -32.67 10.73
N VAL A 341 0.82 -32.56 10.51
CA VAL A 341 0.21 -31.75 9.47
C VAL A 341 -1.01 -31.01 10.04
N HIS A 342 -1.23 -29.79 9.58
CA HIS A 342 -2.46 -29.06 9.84
C HIS A 342 -3.44 -29.29 8.70
N GLY A 343 -4.49 -30.09 8.91
CA GLY A 343 -5.37 -30.50 7.82
C GLY A 343 -6.66 -31.17 8.28
N GLU A 344 -7.51 -31.52 7.30
CA GLU A 344 -8.76 -32.25 7.50
C GLU A 344 -8.50 -33.74 7.29
N ARG A 345 -8.75 -34.53 8.35
CA ARG A 345 -8.42 -35.96 8.44
C ARG A 345 -8.96 -36.80 7.27
N ASN A 346 -10.23 -36.58 6.89
CA ASN A 346 -10.87 -37.40 5.87
C ASN A 346 -10.31 -37.07 4.47
N LEU A 347 -10.04 -35.79 4.19
CA LEU A 347 -9.46 -35.37 2.91
C LEU A 347 -8.02 -35.89 2.76
N LEU A 348 -7.23 -35.84 3.84
CA LEU A 348 -5.86 -36.41 3.81
C LEU A 348 -5.88 -37.93 3.64
N GLY A 349 -6.82 -38.61 4.28
CA GLY A 349 -7.06 -40.05 4.07
C GLY A 349 -7.42 -40.34 2.60
N GLN A 350 -8.24 -39.51 2.00
CA GLN A 350 -8.65 -39.66 0.61
C GLN A 350 -7.51 -39.44 -0.40
N VAL A 351 -6.54 -38.56 -0.09
CA VAL A 351 -5.33 -38.44 -0.90
C VAL A 351 -4.62 -39.76 -0.97
N ALA A 352 -4.38 -40.42 0.18
CA ALA A 352 -3.68 -41.70 0.22
C ALA A 352 -4.51 -42.81 -0.48
N ALA A 353 -5.81 -42.88 -0.20
CA ALA A 353 -6.70 -43.84 -0.81
C ALA A 353 -6.68 -43.75 -2.37
N ASN A 354 -6.88 -42.52 -2.90
CA ASN A 354 -6.85 -42.29 -4.36
C ASN A 354 -5.49 -42.66 -4.98
N LEU A 355 -4.38 -42.39 -4.29
CA LEU A 355 -3.06 -42.75 -4.78
C LEU A 355 -2.82 -44.26 -4.76
N ILE A 356 -3.21 -44.95 -3.68
CA ILE A 356 -3.11 -46.42 -3.58
C ILE A 356 -3.98 -47.07 -4.64
N GLU A 357 -5.26 -46.68 -4.76
CA GLU A 357 -6.16 -47.20 -5.80
C GLU A 357 -5.65 -46.95 -7.21
N ASN A 358 -5.01 -45.82 -7.45
CA ASN A 358 -4.40 -45.52 -8.76
C ASN A 358 -3.27 -46.51 -9.08
N VAL A 359 -2.42 -46.82 -8.11
CA VAL A 359 -1.34 -47.80 -8.31
C VAL A 359 -1.93 -49.20 -8.54
N LEU A 360 -2.83 -49.70 -7.69
CA LEU A 360 -3.48 -51.00 -7.83
C LEU A 360 -4.13 -51.20 -9.20
N ARG A 361 -4.67 -50.10 -9.78
CA ARG A 361 -5.34 -50.13 -11.09
C ARG A 361 -4.40 -50.11 -12.27
N HIS A 362 -3.26 -49.43 -12.18
CA HIS A 362 -2.40 -49.12 -13.32
C HIS A 362 -1.10 -49.89 -13.32
N THR A 363 -0.84 -50.72 -12.31
CA THR A 363 0.35 -51.60 -12.25
C THR A 363 -0.05 -53.06 -12.49
N PRO A 364 0.81 -53.87 -13.10
CA PRO A 364 0.55 -55.30 -13.31
C PRO A 364 0.62 -56.07 -11.96
N ALA A 365 -0.05 -57.22 -11.91
CA ALA A 365 0.08 -58.15 -10.79
C ALA A 365 1.58 -58.53 -10.58
N GLY A 366 1.99 -58.62 -9.32
CA GLY A 366 3.40 -58.81 -8.92
C GLY A 366 4.13 -57.51 -8.57
N SER A 367 3.49 -56.33 -8.78
CA SER A 367 4.09 -55.04 -8.44
C SER A 367 4.11 -54.81 -6.91
N THR A 368 5.15 -54.09 -6.49
CA THR A 368 5.32 -53.65 -5.11
C THR A 368 4.97 -52.18 -4.96
N ILE A 369 4.06 -51.87 -4.01
CA ILE A 369 3.62 -50.53 -3.66
C ILE A 369 4.24 -50.14 -2.32
N THR A 370 5.08 -49.12 -2.31
CA THR A 370 5.71 -48.65 -1.08
C THR A 370 5.10 -47.32 -0.67
N VAL A 371 4.49 -47.25 0.50
CA VAL A 371 3.96 -46.03 1.13
C VAL A 371 4.93 -45.58 2.22
N ALA A 372 5.35 -44.33 2.19
CA ALA A 372 6.26 -43.78 3.18
C ALA A 372 5.72 -42.45 3.70
N VAL A 373 5.82 -42.26 5.02
CA VAL A 373 5.55 -40.98 5.70
C VAL A 373 6.81 -40.56 6.41
N THR A 374 7.36 -39.41 6.04
CA THR A 374 8.60 -38.89 6.62
C THR A 374 8.39 -37.49 7.22
N ASP A 375 9.08 -37.25 8.31
CA ASP A 375 9.20 -35.93 8.91
C ASP A 375 10.42 -35.22 8.29
N HIS A 376 10.24 -34.00 7.80
CA HIS A 376 11.29 -33.21 7.15
C HIS A 376 11.30 -31.79 7.75
N PRO A 377 12.44 -31.06 7.77
CA PRO A 377 12.52 -29.70 8.29
C PRO A 377 11.50 -28.72 7.66
N ASP A 378 11.12 -28.97 6.41
CA ASP A 378 10.14 -28.14 5.66
C ASP A 378 8.69 -28.64 5.80
N GLY A 379 8.43 -29.67 6.65
CA GLY A 379 7.11 -30.24 6.90
C GLY A 379 7.01 -31.73 6.56
N ALA A 380 5.86 -32.33 6.83
CA ALA A 380 5.65 -33.76 6.61
C ALA A 380 5.55 -34.10 5.12
N ARG A 381 6.00 -35.31 4.73
CA ARG A 381 5.89 -35.81 3.36
C ARG A 381 5.23 -37.19 3.33
N LEU A 382 4.26 -37.35 2.43
CA LEU A 382 3.70 -38.63 2.02
C LEU A 382 4.28 -38.98 0.65
N THR A 383 4.88 -40.16 0.54
CA THR A 383 5.43 -40.67 -0.73
C THR A 383 4.81 -42.01 -1.01
N ILE A 384 4.29 -42.20 -2.22
CA ILE A 384 3.80 -43.50 -2.72
C ILE A 384 4.59 -43.82 -3.98
N ARG A 385 5.17 -45.04 -4.00
CA ARG A 385 6.02 -45.53 -5.09
C ARG A 385 5.51 -46.88 -5.57
N ASP A 386 5.58 -47.11 -6.87
CA ASP A 386 5.36 -48.40 -7.49
C ASP A 386 6.52 -48.76 -8.39
N ASP A 387 6.60 -50.02 -8.78
CA ASP A 387 7.54 -50.57 -9.73
C ASP A 387 6.86 -50.95 -11.07
N GLY A 388 5.73 -50.30 -11.37
CA GLY A 388 4.95 -50.48 -12.59
C GLY A 388 5.55 -49.76 -13.81
N PRO A 389 4.73 -49.52 -14.86
CA PRO A 389 5.21 -48.91 -16.11
C PRO A 389 5.52 -47.39 -15.97
N GLY A 390 5.08 -46.75 -14.87
CA GLY A 390 5.29 -45.33 -14.64
C GLY A 390 4.48 -44.40 -15.57
N VAL A 391 4.81 -43.11 -15.52
CA VAL A 391 4.23 -42.05 -16.37
C VAL A 391 5.34 -41.33 -17.12
N PRO A 392 5.26 -41.23 -18.46
CA PRO A 392 6.24 -40.47 -19.25
C PRO A 392 6.37 -39.01 -18.74
N GLU A 393 7.59 -38.50 -18.75
CA GLU A 393 7.89 -37.16 -18.22
C GLU A 393 7.02 -36.04 -18.85
N ALA A 394 6.81 -36.11 -20.17
CA ALA A 394 5.99 -35.17 -20.92
C ALA A 394 4.52 -35.18 -20.47
N GLU A 395 4.04 -36.27 -19.87
CA GLU A 395 2.64 -36.46 -19.47
C GLU A 395 2.39 -36.23 -17.98
N ARG A 396 3.42 -36.16 -17.15
CA ARG A 396 3.27 -35.96 -15.67
C ARG A 396 2.49 -34.73 -15.29
N GLY A 397 2.59 -33.65 -16.07
CA GLY A 397 1.78 -32.46 -15.87
C GLY A 397 0.33 -32.62 -16.37
N ASN A 398 0.11 -33.44 -17.39
CA ASN A 398 -1.19 -33.64 -17.99
C ASN A 398 -2.10 -34.56 -17.15
N VAL A 399 -1.52 -35.61 -16.52
CA VAL A 399 -2.29 -36.57 -15.71
C VAL A 399 -2.91 -35.97 -14.46
N LEU A 400 -2.52 -34.75 -14.04
CA LEU A 400 -3.14 -33.99 -12.98
C LEU A 400 -4.39 -33.21 -13.44
N ARG A 401 -4.61 -33.10 -14.77
CA ARG A 401 -5.78 -32.42 -15.30
C ARG A 401 -7.04 -33.31 -15.20
N ARG A 402 -8.18 -32.69 -15.04
CA ARG A 402 -9.49 -33.38 -14.99
C ARG A 402 -9.76 -34.14 -16.29
N HIS A 403 -10.27 -35.35 -16.17
CA HIS A 403 -10.62 -36.24 -17.31
C HIS A 403 -9.45 -36.57 -18.23
N TYR A 404 -8.18 -36.32 -17.82
CA TYR A 404 -7.03 -36.72 -18.60
C TYR A 404 -6.67 -38.18 -18.32
N ARG A 405 -6.41 -38.93 -19.37
CA ARG A 405 -5.99 -40.35 -19.31
C ARG A 405 -4.90 -40.60 -20.37
N LEU A 406 -3.88 -41.35 -20.00
CA LEU A 406 -2.87 -41.78 -20.94
C LEU A 406 -3.52 -42.69 -22.01
N GLU A 407 -3.03 -42.64 -23.25
CA GLU A 407 -3.54 -43.48 -24.33
C GLU A 407 -3.44 -44.97 -24.01
N SER A 408 -2.37 -45.37 -23.34
CA SER A 408 -2.15 -46.75 -22.88
C SER A 408 -3.14 -47.25 -21.83
N SER A 409 -3.83 -46.34 -21.14
CA SER A 409 -4.78 -46.63 -20.06
C SER A 409 -6.25 -46.37 -20.44
N ARG A 410 -6.55 -46.06 -21.71
CA ARG A 410 -7.93 -45.81 -22.18
C ARG A 410 -8.84 -47.04 -22.11
N THR A 411 -8.27 -48.23 -22.17
CA THR A 411 -9.01 -49.50 -22.07
C THR A 411 -9.25 -49.96 -20.63
N SER A 412 -8.57 -49.41 -19.64
CA SER A 412 -8.81 -49.70 -18.21
C SER A 412 -9.99 -48.91 -17.66
N GLU A 413 -10.74 -49.45 -16.69
CA GLU A 413 -11.79 -48.70 -16.00
C GLU A 413 -11.22 -47.51 -15.25
N GLY A 414 -11.87 -46.30 -15.32
CA GLY A 414 -11.46 -45.16 -14.54
C GLY A 414 -11.99 -43.83 -15.08
N SER A 415 -12.35 -42.86 -14.17
CA SER A 415 -12.91 -41.57 -14.52
C SER A 415 -11.87 -40.52 -14.91
N GLY A 416 -10.57 -40.74 -14.66
CA GLY A 416 -9.52 -39.72 -14.82
C GLY A 416 -9.62 -38.57 -13.84
N LEU A 417 -10.31 -38.76 -12.70
CA LEU A 417 -10.55 -37.70 -11.70
C LEU A 417 -9.73 -37.91 -10.40
N GLY A 418 -9.19 -39.11 -10.14
CA GLY A 418 -8.50 -39.42 -8.89
C GLY A 418 -7.31 -38.49 -8.62
N LEU A 419 -6.39 -38.32 -9.59
CA LEU A 419 -5.22 -37.45 -9.45
C LEU A 419 -5.61 -35.97 -9.42
N SER A 420 -6.66 -35.55 -10.14
CA SER A 420 -7.13 -34.16 -10.07
C SER A 420 -7.82 -33.86 -8.73
N LEU A 421 -8.46 -34.83 -8.09
CA LEU A 421 -8.96 -34.69 -6.73
C LEU A 421 -7.81 -34.61 -5.71
N VAL A 422 -6.79 -35.43 -5.85
CA VAL A 422 -5.55 -35.33 -5.05
C VAL A 422 -4.95 -33.93 -5.18
N ALA A 423 -4.82 -33.41 -6.39
CA ALA A 423 -4.29 -32.07 -6.63
C ALA A 423 -5.15 -30.98 -5.92
N ALA A 424 -6.49 -31.06 -6.05
CA ALA A 424 -7.37 -30.11 -5.38
C ALA A 424 -7.26 -30.16 -3.84
N ILE A 425 -7.13 -31.37 -3.27
CA ILE A 425 -6.93 -31.53 -1.82
C ILE A 425 -5.57 -30.97 -1.39
N CYS A 426 -4.50 -31.24 -2.17
CA CYS A 426 -3.17 -30.69 -1.91
C CYS A 426 -3.20 -29.15 -1.91
N ASP A 427 -3.82 -28.54 -2.92
CA ASP A 427 -3.96 -27.08 -3.01
C ASP A 427 -4.70 -26.50 -1.80
N LEU A 428 -5.80 -27.13 -1.35
CA LEU A 428 -6.53 -26.72 -0.16
C LEU A 428 -5.64 -26.73 1.10
N HIS A 429 -4.75 -27.73 1.22
CA HIS A 429 -3.84 -27.88 2.34
C HIS A 429 -2.54 -27.06 2.20
N GLY A 430 -2.34 -26.39 1.07
CA GLY A 430 -1.09 -25.70 0.76
C GLY A 430 0.09 -26.66 0.55
N ALA A 431 -0.20 -27.92 0.23
CA ALA A 431 0.79 -28.96 -0.02
C ALA A 431 1.22 -28.93 -1.49
N THR A 432 2.46 -29.36 -1.75
CA THR A 432 2.99 -29.49 -3.10
C THR A 432 2.90 -30.94 -3.54
N LEU A 433 2.22 -31.18 -4.67
CA LEU A 433 2.13 -32.50 -5.31
C LEU A 433 3.16 -32.59 -6.44
N SER A 434 4.00 -33.62 -6.41
CA SER A 434 4.99 -33.89 -7.46
C SER A 434 4.95 -35.35 -7.91
N LEU A 435 5.20 -35.57 -9.22
CA LEU A 435 5.31 -36.88 -9.84
C LEU A 435 6.72 -37.08 -10.40
N GLY A 436 7.34 -38.16 -10.02
CA GLY A 436 8.72 -38.51 -10.43
C GLY A 436 8.83 -39.92 -11.02
N ASP A 437 10.03 -40.29 -11.43
CA ASP A 437 10.38 -41.62 -11.92
C ASP A 437 10.91 -42.49 -10.79
N ASN A 438 10.48 -43.75 -10.70
CA ASN A 438 10.98 -44.73 -9.73
C ASN A 438 11.95 -45.76 -10.36
N ALA A 439 12.16 -45.74 -11.69
CA ALA A 439 13.11 -46.51 -12.47
C ALA A 439 13.15 -48.03 -12.20
N PRO A 440 12.14 -48.87 -12.43
CA PRO A 440 10.86 -48.54 -13.08
C PRO A 440 9.80 -48.10 -12.11
N GLY A 441 8.74 -47.43 -12.62
CA GLY A 441 7.55 -47.09 -11.90
C GLY A 441 7.32 -45.58 -11.73
N LEU A 442 6.33 -45.24 -10.93
CA LEU A 442 5.96 -43.87 -10.58
C LEU A 442 6.30 -43.61 -9.12
N VAL A 443 6.81 -42.41 -8.82
CA VAL A 443 6.83 -41.89 -7.49
C VAL A 443 5.92 -40.66 -7.41
N VAL A 444 4.98 -40.67 -6.47
CA VAL A 444 4.12 -39.53 -6.13
C VAL A 444 4.51 -39.05 -4.76
N GLU A 445 4.86 -37.78 -4.68
CA GLU A 445 5.21 -37.10 -3.41
C GLU A 445 4.26 -35.96 -3.13
N VAL A 446 3.72 -35.93 -1.91
CA VAL A 446 2.93 -34.84 -1.35
C VAL A 446 3.70 -34.23 -0.19
N ALA A 447 4.19 -33.00 -0.37
CA ALA A 447 4.93 -32.27 0.64
C ALA A 447 4.01 -31.24 1.31
N PHE A 448 3.76 -31.42 2.62
CA PHE A 448 2.92 -30.52 3.41
C PHE A 448 3.78 -29.42 4.02
N PRO A 449 3.22 -28.20 4.19
CA PRO A 449 3.90 -27.15 4.96
C PRO A 449 4.07 -27.56 6.43
N PRO A 450 4.99 -26.93 7.17
CA PRO A 450 5.12 -27.14 8.62
C PRO A 450 3.80 -26.85 9.33
N ALA A 451 3.42 -27.69 10.32
CA ALA A 451 2.18 -27.55 11.09
C ALA A 451 2.23 -26.37 12.08
#